data_05cd09239fbe0d50a9e65feefc13a8fe
#
_entry.id   05cd09239fbe0d50a9e65feefc13a8fe
#
_cell.length_a   1.000
_cell.length_b   1.000
_cell.length_c   1.000
_cell.angle_alpha   90.00
_cell.angle_beta   90.00
_cell.angle_gamma   90.00
#
_symmetry.space_group_name_H-M   'P 1'
#
loop_
_entity.id
_entity.type
_entity.pdbx_description
1 polymer ?
#
loop_
_entity_poly.entity_id
_entity_poly.type
_entity_poly.pdbx_seq_one_letter_code
_entity_poly.pdbx_strand_id
1 'polypeptide(L)'
;MTLEASAHLTAANTEELARSLRKIYSHGANLVIGWYLAANGIKVLHLPSYALSMTPGFSAHTLTRGKFIKKEADFHRRSKMGAKVTNVPLSFDISNDASTISTLDRLMRQFSISYYPWRCVSMFDMTGFSKYEPFEKITLITMLSHHITVAAEKCRQLELPVDINMTSTGDGFSVWNERVGTGADVALYTVTMLTLIYNNAALGVARHAAVPNLRCCVSFGEHFEYFQHKTDTRDPQAFIVGDITVELTRMMSGAVDNQILIGSHKRRGEKGRVVDTPRFVKLAQSGLDRLTGMQIPGGKIGGVSGYLTGERAVDDAFAGGTHELRPACFNAKLDVTDESGSKDQIGCLDSDLEGFSALASETVGEESKTKIDQPVDA
;
A
#
# COMPACT_ATOMS: atom_id res chain seq x y z
N MET A 1 34.71 27.46 -20.76
CA MET A 1 33.42 26.78 -20.80
C MET A 1 33.21 26.18 -19.43
N THR A 2 32.60 26.94 -18.55
CA THR A 2 32.26 26.56 -17.18
C THR A 2 31.08 25.57 -17.28
N LEU A 3 31.31 24.34 -16.81
CA LEU A 3 30.23 23.37 -16.54
C LEU A 3 29.33 24.01 -15.48
N GLU A 4 28.16 24.51 -15.87
CA GLU A 4 27.11 24.87 -14.95
C GLU A 4 26.74 23.61 -14.18
N ALA A 5 27.07 23.57 -12.90
CA ALA A 5 26.63 22.54 -11.98
C ALA A 5 25.11 22.57 -11.97
N SER A 6 24.50 21.53 -12.50
CA SER A 6 23.05 21.29 -12.40
C SER A 6 22.67 21.46 -10.94
N ALA A 7 21.96 22.53 -10.60
CA ALA A 7 21.55 22.81 -9.23
C ALA A 7 20.46 21.79 -8.83
N HIS A 8 20.91 20.70 -8.27
CA HIS A 8 19.99 19.73 -7.64
C HIS A 8 19.23 20.41 -6.50
N LEU A 9 17.93 20.19 -6.46
CA LEU A 9 17.07 20.71 -5.41
C LEU A 9 17.61 20.24 -4.04
N THR A 10 18.16 21.14 -3.25
CA THR A 10 18.69 20.80 -1.92
C THR A 10 17.55 20.53 -0.93
N ALA A 11 17.85 19.85 0.17
CA ALA A 11 16.88 19.63 1.25
C ALA A 11 16.36 20.96 1.83
N ALA A 12 17.22 21.99 1.93
CA ALA A 12 16.84 23.33 2.39
C ALA A 12 15.86 24.01 1.41
N ASN A 13 16.12 23.93 0.11
CA ASN A 13 15.25 24.47 -0.94
C ASN A 13 13.88 23.77 -0.95
N THR A 14 13.88 22.44 -0.79
CA THR A 14 12.65 21.65 -0.69
C THR A 14 11.81 22.07 0.52
N GLU A 15 12.45 22.30 1.67
CA GLU A 15 11.76 22.75 2.88
C GLU A 15 11.22 24.19 2.77
N GLU A 16 11.92 25.10 2.11
CA GLU A 16 11.43 26.45 1.82
C GLU A 16 10.16 26.41 0.99
N LEU A 17 10.16 25.60 -0.08
CA LEU A 17 8.99 25.40 -0.92
C LEU A 17 7.86 24.72 -0.16
N ALA A 18 8.14 23.65 0.60
CA ALA A 18 7.14 22.94 1.41
C ALA A 18 6.46 23.87 2.41
N ARG A 19 7.20 24.79 3.05
CA ARG A 19 6.66 25.80 3.96
C ARG A 19 5.69 26.75 3.25
N SER A 20 6.01 27.16 2.05
CA SER A 20 5.13 28.01 1.23
C SER A 20 3.88 27.27 0.78
N LEU A 21 4.00 26.00 0.41
CA LEU A 21 2.88 25.13 0.05
C LEU A 21 1.96 24.84 1.24
N ARG A 22 2.49 24.64 2.46
CA ARG A 22 1.68 24.49 3.68
C ARG A 22 0.79 25.70 3.94
N LYS A 23 1.28 26.94 3.65
CA LYS A 23 0.44 28.15 3.77
C LYS A 23 -0.70 28.16 2.77
N ILE A 24 -0.45 27.73 1.52
CA ILE A 24 -1.48 27.62 0.48
C ILE A 24 -2.50 26.53 0.86
N TYR A 25 -2.01 25.37 1.28
CA TYR A 25 -2.81 24.20 1.67
C TYR A 25 -3.71 24.51 2.88
N SER A 26 -3.24 25.34 3.81
CA SER A 26 -4.01 25.82 4.96
C SER A 26 -4.77 24.70 5.69
N HIS A 27 -4.02 23.68 6.18
CA HIS A 27 -4.57 22.52 6.89
C HIS A 27 -5.64 21.72 6.12
N GLY A 28 -5.53 21.65 4.81
CA GLY A 28 -6.49 20.93 3.97
C GLY A 28 -7.65 21.76 3.42
N ALA A 29 -7.70 23.06 3.76
CA ALA A 29 -8.72 23.94 3.22
C ALA A 29 -8.60 24.12 1.69
N ASN A 30 -7.39 24.04 1.15
CA ASN A 30 -7.12 24.16 -0.28
C ASN A 30 -6.27 22.98 -0.76
N LEU A 31 -6.52 22.53 -1.98
CA LEU A 31 -5.77 21.47 -2.63
C LEU A 31 -5.05 21.97 -3.86
N VAL A 32 -3.80 21.58 -4.01
CA VAL A 32 -3.02 21.86 -5.22
C VAL A 32 -3.48 20.95 -6.34
N ILE A 33 -3.87 21.55 -7.49
CA ILE A 33 -4.38 20.82 -8.65
C ILE A 33 -3.43 20.87 -9.85
N GLY A 34 -2.35 21.65 -9.76
CA GLY A 34 -1.32 21.76 -10.77
C GLY A 34 -0.34 22.86 -10.47
N TRP A 35 0.80 22.84 -11.13
CA TRP A 35 1.85 23.85 -10.97
C TRP A 35 2.61 24.06 -12.27
N TYR A 36 3.28 25.22 -12.37
CA TYR A 36 4.02 25.65 -13.54
C TYR A 36 5.27 26.40 -13.10
N LEU A 37 6.40 26.15 -13.78
CA LEU A 37 7.64 26.92 -13.58
C LEU A 37 7.53 28.27 -14.27
N ALA A 38 7.61 29.34 -13.50
CA ALA A 38 7.67 30.71 -13.98
C ALA A 38 9.11 31.25 -13.83
N ALA A 39 9.41 32.35 -14.52
CA ALA A 39 10.74 32.99 -14.46
C ALA A 39 11.21 33.33 -13.03
N ASN A 40 10.26 33.66 -12.14
CA ASN A 40 10.59 34.13 -10.78
C ASN A 40 9.99 33.17 -9.70
N GLY A 41 9.95 31.86 -9.94
CA GLY A 41 9.44 30.91 -8.97
C GLY A 41 8.44 29.91 -9.55
N ILE A 42 7.52 29.44 -8.72
CA ILE A 42 6.52 28.46 -9.08
C ILE A 42 5.11 29.08 -8.99
N LYS A 43 4.33 28.99 -10.05
CA LYS A 43 2.90 29.27 -10.02
C LYS A 43 2.14 28.01 -9.65
N VAL A 44 1.31 28.09 -8.61
CA VAL A 44 0.53 26.96 -8.08
C VAL A 44 -0.95 27.25 -8.33
N LEU A 45 -1.63 26.28 -8.94
CA LEU A 45 -3.09 26.24 -9.03
C LEU A 45 -3.66 25.50 -7.83
N HIS A 46 -4.57 26.12 -7.12
CA HIS A 46 -5.24 25.47 -6.00
C HIS A 46 -6.73 25.82 -5.94
N LEU A 47 -7.48 24.92 -5.33
CA LEU A 47 -8.92 25.03 -5.10
C LEU A 47 -9.25 24.78 -3.65
N PRO A 48 -10.30 25.41 -3.10
CA PRO A 48 -10.87 24.95 -1.83
C PRO A 48 -11.30 23.48 -1.95
N SER A 49 -10.97 22.68 -0.93
CA SER A 49 -11.25 21.23 -0.94
C SER A 49 -12.73 20.90 -1.15
N TYR A 50 -13.65 21.71 -0.58
CA TYR A 50 -15.08 21.54 -0.77
C TYR A 50 -15.56 21.85 -2.20
N ALA A 51 -14.80 22.63 -2.97
CA ALA A 51 -15.18 23.00 -4.33
C ALA A 51 -14.89 21.92 -5.37
N LEU A 52 -14.13 20.88 -5.02
CA LEU A 52 -13.75 19.82 -5.95
C LEU A 52 -14.96 19.09 -6.54
N SER A 53 -15.94 18.74 -5.70
CA SER A 53 -17.16 18.06 -6.13
C SER A 53 -18.15 18.97 -6.87
N MET A 54 -17.98 20.29 -6.76
CA MET A 54 -18.89 21.29 -7.31
C MET A 54 -18.38 21.95 -8.58
N THR A 55 -17.13 21.73 -8.95
CA THR A 55 -16.51 22.41 -10.10
C THR A 55 -16.71 21.60 -11.38
N PRO A 56 -17.48 22.09 -12.36
CA PRO A 56 -17.69 21.40 -13.64
C PRO A 56 -16.35 21.15 -14.35
N GLY A 57 -16.18 19.95 -14.90
CA GLY A 57 -14.96 19.55 -15.60
C GLY A 57 -13.83 19.00 -14.72
N PHE A 58 -13.99 19.00 -13.38
CA PHE A 58 -13.15 18.22 -12.48
C PHE A 58 -13.74 16.82 -12.35
N SER A 59 -13.10 15.88 -12.98
CA SER A 59 -13.33 14.45 -12.78
C SER A 59 -12.19 13.85 -11.96
N ALA A 60 -12.38 12.63 -11.47
CA ALA A 60 -11.32 11.85 -10.82
C ALA A 60 -10.02 11.82 -11.65
N HIS A 61 -10.15 11.77 -12.98
CA HIS A 61 -9.00 11.77 -13.91
C HIS A 61 -8.28 13.13 -13.99
N THR A 62 -8.94 14.22 -13.59
CA THR A 62 -8.35 15.58 -13.58
C THR A 62 -7.61 15.86 -12.27
N LEU A 63 -7.98 15.17 -11.19
CA LEU A 63 -7.34 15.22 -9.87
C LEU A 63 -6.05 14.41 -9.85
N THR A 64 -5.21 14.58 -10.84
CA THR A 64 -3.98 13.81 -10.93
C THR A 64 -2.80 14.56 -10.31
N ARG A 65 -2.53 14.29 -9.04
CA ARG A 65 -1.21 14.47 -8.38
C ARG A 65 -0.66 15.90 -8.32
N GLY A 66 -1.47 16.95 -8.46
CA GLY A 66 -0.92 18.31 -8.51
C GLY A 66 0.19 18.47 -9.57
N LYS A 67 0.00 17.89 -10.78
CA LYS A 67 1.04 17.69 -11.79
C LYS A 67 1.63 18.97 -12.35
N PHE A 68 2.89 18.83 -12.77
CA PHE A 68 3.57 19.81 -13.61
C PHE A 68 2.83 20.06 -14.92
N ILE A 69 2.54 21.31 -15.20
CA ILE A 69 1.90 21.77 -16.42
C ILE A 69 2.96 22.42 -17.33
N LYS A 70 3.34 21.72 -18.40
CA LYS A 70 4.46 22.12 -19.27
C LYS A 70 4.20 23.41 -20.04
N LYS A 71 2.95 23.70 -20.40
CA LYS A 71 2.58 24.85 -21.25
C LYS A 71 1.81 25.87 -20.44
N GLU A 72 2.23 27.11 -20.51
CA GLU A 72 1.56 28.23 -19.83
C GLU A 72 0.11 28.40 -20.29
N ALA A 73 -0.17 28.17 -21.56
CA ALA A 73 -1.55 28.21 -22.10
C ALA A 73 -2.47 27.19 -21.42
N ASP A 74 -1.97 25.97 -21.14
CA ASP A 74 -2.71 24.94 -20.44
C ASP A 74 -2.91 25.29 -18.96
N PHE A 75 -1.92 25.95 -18.36
CA PHE A 75 -2.01 26.48 -17.01
C PHE A 75 -3.09 27.55 -16.92
N HIS A 76 -3.10 28.52 -17.81
CA HIS A 76 -4.13 29.56 -17.89
C HIS A 76 -5.52 29.00 -18.19
N ARG A 77 -5.64 28.00 -19.05
CA ARG A 77 -6.93 27.34 -19.30
C ARG A 77 -7.49 26.69 -18.03
N ARG A 78 -6.67 26.01 -17.26
CA ARG A 78 -7.08 25.41 -15.98
C ARG A 78 -7.40 26.45 -14.91
N SER A 79 -6.70 27.58 -14.85
CA SER A 79 -7.01 28.64 -13.90
C SER A 79 -8.42 29.23 -14.12
N LYS A 80 -8.91 29.26 -15.37
CA LYS A 80 -10.26 29.73 -15.71
C LYS A 80 -11.39 28.81 -15.22
N MET A 81 -11.05 27.60 -14.75
CA MET A 81 -12.02 26.65 -14.17
C MET A 81 -12.31 26.92 -12.68
N GLY A 82 -12.08 28.14 -12.19
CA GLY A 82 -12.33 28.52 -10.79
C GLY A 82 -11.15 28.29 -9.84
N ALA A 83 -10.02 27.85 -10.34
CA ALA A 83 -8.81 27.69 -9.53
C ALA A 83 -8.15 29.04 -9.24
N LYS A 84 -7.66 29.20 -8.02
CA LYS A 84 -6.80 30.33 -7.64
C LYS A 84 -5.37 30.06 -8.09
N VAL A 85 -4.70 31.13 -8.53
CA VAL A 85 -3.27 31.12 -8.85
C VAL A 85 -2.51 31.81 -7.73
N THR A 86 -1.55 31.12 -7.14
CA THR A 86 -0.60 31.74 -6.21
C THR A 86 0.80 31.60 -6.76
N ASN A 87 1.54 32.73 -6.79
CA ASN A 87 2.96 32.72 -7.11
C ASN A 87 3.75 32.46 -5.83
N VAL A 88 4.61 31.45 -5.88
CA VAL A 88 5.55 31.10 -4.82
C VAL A 88 6.92 31.57 -5.27
N PRO A 89 7.40 32.73 -4.80
CA PRO A 89 8.74 33.19 -5.11
C PRO A 89 9.75 32.26 -4.43
N LEU A 90 10.87 32.02 -5.09
CA LEU A 90 11.95 31.19 -4.60
C LEU A 90 13.21 32.02 -4.45
N SER A 91 14.00 31.71 -3.43
CA SER A 91 15.29 32.30 -3.18
C SER A 91 16.42 31.65 -3.99
N PHE A 92 16.10 30.66 -4.81
CA PHE A 92 17.03 29.83 -5.60
C PHE A 92 16.46 29.51 -6.98
N ASP A 93 17.37 29.19 -7.91
CA ASP A 93 16.99 28.79 -9.26
C ASP A 93 16.58 27.31 -9.30
N ILE A 94 15.55 27.00 -10.09
CA ILE A 94 15.09 25.63 -10.32
C ILE A 94 15.44 25.22 -11.74
N SER A 95 16.16 24.12 -11.85
CA SER A 95 16.39 23.45 -13.14
C SER A 95 15.11 22.80 -13.67
N ASN A 96 14.89 22.93 -14.99
CA ASN A 96 13.74 22.28 -15.67
C ASN A 96 14.10 20.86 -16.18
N ASP A 97 14.96 20.15 -15.47
CA ASP A 97 15.30 18.77 -15.78
C ASP A 97 14.29 17.77 -15.20
N ALA A 98 14.27 16.56 -15.76
CA ALA A 98 13.30 15.53 -15.38
C ALA A 98 13.40 15.10 -13.91
N SER A 99 14.61 15.12 -13.32
CA SER A 99 14.84 14.72 -11.92
C SER A 99 14.26 15.76 -10.98
N THR A 100 14.55 17.04 -11.23
CA THR A 100 14.02 18.17 -10.47
C THR A 100 12.49 18.24 -10.55
N ILE A 101 11.92 18.11 -11.75
CA ILE A 101 10.46 18.07 -11.94
C ILE A 101 9.84 16.89 -11.19
N SER A 102 10.44 15.70 -11.23
CA SER A 102 9.96 14.53 -10.50
C SER A 102 9.96 14.75 -8.98
N THR A 103 10.99 15.41 -8.45
CA THR A 103 11.08 15.74 -7.03
C THR A 103 10.02 16.75 -6.62
N LEU A 104 9.81 17.78 -7.45
CA LEU A 104 8.77 18.77 -7.23
C LEU A 104 7.37 18.19 -7.35
N ASP A 105 7.10 17.33 -8.32
CA ASP A 105 5.82 16.63 -8.45
C ASP A 105 5.52 15.77 -7.21
N ARG A 106 6.54 15.11 -6.66
CA ARG A 106 6.40 14.35 -5.41
C ARG A 106 6.06 15.26 -4.22
N LEU A 107 6.70 16.42 -4.12
CA LEU A 107 6.38 17.39 -3.09
C LEU A 107 4.95 17.97 -3.26
N MET A 108 4.59 18.37 -4.49
CA MET A 108 3.25 18.94 -4.78
C MET A 108 2.14 17.94 -4.50
N ARG A 109 2.39 16.64 -4.72
CA ARG A 109 1.44 15.57 -4.43
C ARG A 109 1.02 15.53 -2.96
N GLN A 110 1.90 15.87 -2.04
CA GLN A 110 1.58 15.93 -0.60
C GLN A 110 0.52 16.97 -0.25
N PHE A 111 0.27 17.92 -1.13
CA PHE A 111 -0.71 19.00 -0.98
C PHE A 111 -1.92 18.83 -1.92
N SER A 112 -2.12 17.63 -2.45
CA SER A 112 -3.10 17.30 -3.47
C SER A 112 -3.88 16.06 -3.11
N ILE A 113 -4.99 15.80 -3.81
CA ILE A 113 -5.60 14.49 -3.91
C ILE A 113 -5.15 13.88 -5.23
N SER A 114 -4.67 12.66 -5.19
CA SER A 114 -4.16 11.94 -6.35
C SER A 114 -5.04 10.75 -6.67
N TYR A 115 -5.52 10.64 -7.91
CA TYR A 115 -6.26 9.48 -8.38
C TYR A 115 -5.30 8.47 -9.02
N TYR A 116 -5.43 7.22 -8.65
CA TYR A 116 -4.73 6.09 -9.22
C TYR A 116 -5.76 5.09 -9.76
N PRO A 117 -5.85 4.96 -11.09
CA PRO A 117 -6.80 4.01 -11.70
C PRO A 117 -6.41 2.56 -11.45
N TRP A 118 -5.17 2.34 -11.03
CA TRP A 118 -4.64 1.02 -10.79
C TRP A 118 -3.37 1.07 -9.95
N ARG A 119 -3.36 0.35 -8.86
CA ARG A 119 -2.17 0.15 -8.01
C ARG A 119 -2.35 -1.12 -7.19
N CYS A 120 -1.26 -1.82 -6.91
CA CYS A 120 -1.20 -2.87 -5.92
C CYS A 120 -1.25 -2.27 -4.50
N VAL A 121 -2.05 -2.88 -3.63
CA VAL A 121 -2.10 -2.56 -2.20
C VAL A 121 -2.07 -3.87 -1.43
N SER A 122 -1.28 -3.93 -0.37
CA SER A 122 -1.23 -5.04 0.57
C SER A 122 -1.83 -4.61 1.90
N MET A 123 -2.54 -5.51 2.57
CA MET A 123 -3.07 -5.32 3.92
C MET A 123 -2.58 -6.46 4.80
N PHE A 124 -2.01 -6.12 5.93
CA PHE A 124 -1.61 -7.04 6.99
C PHE A 124 -2.54 -6.85 8.18
N ASP A 125 -2.87 -7.92 8.84
CA ASP A 125 -3.70 -7.94 10.03
C ASP A 125 -3.18 -8.97 11.03
N MET A 126 -3.22 -8.62 12.32
CA MET A 126 -2.76 -9.49 13.40
C MET A 126 -3.91 -10.26 14.01
N THR A 127 -3.85 -11.56 13.89
CA THR A 127 -4.91 -12.43 14.41
C THR A 127 -4.94 -12.43 15.95
N GLY A 128 -6.14 -12.33 16.49
CA GLY A 128 -6.35 -12.36 17.94
C GLY A 128 -5.82 -11.13 18.68
N PHE A 129 -5.56 -10.03 17.98
CA PHE A 129 -5.00 -8.79 18.53
C PHE A 129 -5.77 -8.27 19.75
N SER A 130 -7.09 -8.42 19.78
CA SER A 130 -7.94 -8.00 20.90
C SER A 130 -7.62 -8.70 22.22
N LYS A 131 -7.04 -9.91 22.18
CA LYS A 131 -6.73 -10.75 23.34
C LYS A 131 -5.47 -10.33 24.11
N TYR A 132 -4.61 -9.51 23.48
CA TYR A 132 -3.36 -9.04 24.09
C TYR A 132 -3.58 -7.87 25.02
N GLU A 133 -2.71 -7.74 26.01
CA GLU A 133 -2.68 -6.57 26.90
C GLU A 133 -2.21 -5.31 26.15
N PRO A 134 -2.57 -4.10 26.60
CA PRO A 134 -2.23 -2.86 25.89
C PRO A 134 -0.75 -2.70 25.57
N PHE A 135 0.14 -3.11 26.46
CA PHE A 135 1.58 -3.03 26.27
C PHE A 135 2.07 -4.06 25.20
N GLU A 136 1.48 -5.24 25.19
CA GLU A 136 1.77 -6.25 24.16
C GLU A 136 1.29 -5.76 22.80
N LYS A 137 0.10 -5.17 22.71
CA LYS A 137 -0.45 -4.61 21.46
C LYS A 137 0.50 -3.60 20.83
N ILE A 138 1.05 -2.66 21.59
CA ILE A 138 1.99 -1.68 21.04
C ILE A 138 3.28 -2.35 20.57
N THR A 139 3.76 -3.37 21.27
CA THR A 139 4.94 -4.14 20.89
C THR A 139 4.71 -4.87 19.56
N LEU A 140 3.55 -5.53 19.40
CA LEU A 140 3.17 -6.24 18.17
C LEU A 140 3.06 -5.29 16.97
N ILE A 141 2.39 -4.13 17.14
CA ILE A 141 2.28 -3.10 16.10
C ILE A 141 3.66 -2.58 15.71
N THR A 142 4.52 -2.29 16.67
CA THR A 142 5.87 -1.80 16.42
C THR A 142 6.71 -2.84 15.67
N MET A 143 6.59 -4.11 16.04
CA MET A 143 7.28 -5.21 15.38
C MET A 143 6.83 -5.37 13.93
N LEU A 144 5.53 -5.38 13.66
CA LEU A 144 5.01 -5.47 12.30
C LEU A 144 5.46 -4.27 11.45
N SER A 145 5.37 -3.05 11.98
CA SER A 145 5.88 -1.85 11.33
C SER A 145 7.37 -1.96 11.00
N HIS A 146 8.17 -2.49 11.93
CA HIS A 146 9.60 -2.74 11.73
C HIS A 146 9.83 -3.76 10.61
N HIS A 147 9.13 -4.89 10.59
CA HIS A 147 9.27 -5.91 9.55
C HIS A 147 8.94 -5.35 8.15
N ILE A 148 7.86 -4.55 8.03
CA ILE A 148 7.49 -3.89 6.77
C ILE A 148 8.62 -2.94 6.32
N THR A 149 9.13 -2.13 7.23
CA THR A 149 10.16 -1.13 6.93
C THR A 149 11.48 -1.80 6.52
N VAL A 150 11.90 -2.82 7.25
CA VAL A 150 13.12 -3.58 6.93
C VAL A 150 12.99 -4.31 5.60
N ALA A 151 11.84 -4.94 5.33
CA ALA A 151 11.56 -5.60 4.06
C ALA A 151 11.65 -4.61 2.88
N ALA A 152 11.06 -3.43 3.03
CA ALA A 152 11.12 -2.38 2.02
C ALA A 152 12.56 -1.89 1.78
N GLU A 153 13.33 -1.68 2.85
CA GLU A 153 14.73 -1.25 2.75
C GLU A 153 15.60 -2.32 2.06
N LYS A 154 15.41 -3.59 2.43
CA LYS A 154 16.12 -4.70 1.78
C LYS A 154 15.78 -4.82 0.30
N CYS A 155 14.51 -4.69 -0.07
CA CYS A 155 14.09 -4.67 -1.47
C CYS A 155 14.68 -3.47 -2.23
N ARG A 156 14.82 -2.32 -1.58
CA ARG A 156 15.46 -1.13 -2.17
C ARG A 156 16.96 -1.37 -2.39
N GLN A 157 17.66 -2.02 -1.46
CA GLN A 157 19.07 -2.42 -1.62
C GLN A 157 19.28 -3.40 -2.78
N LEU A 158 18.24 -4.19 -3.12
CA LEU A 158 18.21 -5.05 -4.31
C LEU A 158 17.79 -4.31 -5.58
N GLU A 159 17.77 -2.97 -5.57
CA GLU A 159 17.39 -2.11 -6.70
C GLU A 159 15.94 -2.34 -7.21
N LEU A 160 15.07 -2.89 -6.38
CA LEU A 160 13.66 -2.93 -6.69
C LEU A 160 13.05 -1.50 -6.55
N PRO A 161 12.07 -1.13 -7.39
CA PRO A 161 11.47 0.20 -7.35
C PRO A 161 10.50 0.35 -6.17
N VAL A 162 11.06 0.37 -4.95
CA VAL A 162 10.33 0.44 -3.68
C VAL A 162 10.38 1.85 -3.11
N ASP A 163 9.21 2.41 -2.87
CA ASP A 163 9.01 3.64 -2.12
C ASP A 163 7.61 3.52 -1.48
N ILE A 164 7.55 2.98 -0.26
CA ILE A 164 6.28 2.60 0.36
C ILE A 164 5.71 3.70 1.24
N ASN A 165 4.39 3.79 1.21
CA ASN A 165 3.57 4.39 2.25
C ASN A 165 2.83 3.30 3.01
N MET A 166 2.52 3.56 4.27
CA MET A 166 1.68 2.69 5.08
C MET A 166 0.78 3.49 6.01
N THR A 167 -0.38 2.94 6.30
CA THR A 167 -1.32 3.48 7.29
C THR A 167 -1.83 2.37 8.19
N SER A 168 -1.97 2.68 9.48
CA SER A 168 -2.49 1.70 10.45
C SER A 168 -3.98 1.44 10.20
N THR A 169 -4.39 0.19 10.33
CA THR A 169 -5.79 -0.27 10.35
C THR A 169 -6.30 -0.51 11.78
N GLY A 170 -5.44 -0.28 12.77
CA GLY A 170 -5.70 -0.54 14.19
C GLY A 170 -4.90 -1.74 14.67
N ASP A 171 -5.14 -2.90 14.13
CA ASP A 171 -4.48 -4.18 14.40
C ASP A 171 -3.57 -4.65 13.24
N GLY A 172 -3.24 -3.74 12.33
CA GLY A 172 -2.41 -4.01 11.18
C GLY A 172 -2.05 -2.77 10.39
N PHE A 173 -1.69 -2.99 9.13
CA PHE A 173 -1.30 -1.93 8.20
C PHE A 173 -1.78 -2.20 6.78
N SER A 174 -2.26 -1.15 6.13
CA SER A 174 -2.35 -1.07 4.67
C SER A 174 -1.06 -0.47 4.13
N VAL A 175 -0.47 -1.11 3.12
CA VAL A 175 0.83 -0.74 2.53
C VAL A 175 0.70 -0.64 1.02
N TRP A 176 1.27 0.42 0.43
CA TRP A 176 1.30 0.60 -1.02
C TRP A 176 2.59 1.27 -1.46
N ASN A 177 2.94 1.08 -2.74
CA ASN A 177 4.13 1.71 -3.30
C ASN A 177 3.77 3.09 -3.87
N GLU A 178 4.54 4.12 -3.57
CA GLU A 178 4.39 5.44 -4.19
C GLU A 178 4.60 5.41 -5.70
N ARG A 179 5.50 4.54 -6.16
CA ARG A 179 5.71 4.29 -7.58
C ARG A 179 4.56 3.49 -8.16
N VAL A 180 4.36 3.63 -9.45
CA VAL A 180 3.29 2.96 -10.20
C VAL A 180 3.84 2.15 -11.36
N GLY A 181 3.05 1.17 -11.80
CA GLY A 181 3.41 0.29 -12.90
C GLY A 181 3.75 -1.12 -12.44
N THR A 182 3.83 -2.04 -13.39
CA THR A 182 4.01 -3.48 -13.10
C THR A 182 5.26 -3.76 -12.25
N GLY A 183 6.36 -3.04 -12.49
CA GLY A 183 7.58 -3.20 -11.68
C GLY A 183 7.39 -2.78 -10.23
N ALA A 184 6.63 -1.70 -9.99
CA ALA A 184 6.30 -1.23 -8.64
C ALA A 184 5.32 -2.17 -7.93
N ASP A 185 4.37 -2.76 -8.68
CA ASP A 185 3.46 -3.77 -8.14
C ASP A 185 4.22 -5.05 -7.74
N VAL A 186 5.15 -5.52 -8.58
CA VAL A 186 6.05 -6.65 -8.27
C VAL A 186 6.91 -6.33 -7.05
N ALA A 187 7.46 -5.13 -6.97
CA ALA A 187 8.27 -4.71 -5.83
C ALA A 187 7.48 -4.70 -4.51
N LEU A 188 6.23 -4.20 -4.53
CA LEU A 188 5.36 -4.25 -3.35
C LEU A 188 5.03 -5.69 -2.95
N TYR A 189 4.70 -6.56 -3.92
CA TYR A 189 4.47 -7.98 -3.67
C TYR A 189 5.70 -8.63 -3.01
N THR A 190 6.91 -8.32 -3.49
CA THR A 190 8.15 -8.81 -2.91
C THR A 190 8.35 -8.31 -1.47
N VAL A 191 8.08 -7.02 -1.21
CA VAL A 191 8.10 -6.47 0.16
C VAL A 191 7.10 -7.21 1.05
N THR A 192 5.89 -7.46 0.56
CA THR A 192 4.85 -8.18 1.30
C THR A 192 5.31 -9.59 1.70
N MET A 193 5.83 -10.35 0.74
CA MET A 193 6.34 -11.70 1.01
C MET A 193 7.53 -11.69 1.96
N LEU A 194 8.47 -10.77 1.78
CA LEU A 194 9.61 -10.64 2.68
C LEU A 194 9.20 -10.23 4.10
N THR A 195 8.17 -9.39 4.25
CA THR A 195 7.60 -9.04 5.57
C THR A 195 7.09 -10.29 6.29
N LEU A 196 6.35 -11.16 5.59
CA LEU A 196 5.85 -12.41 6.16
C LEU A 196 7.00 -13.37 6.51
N ILE A 197 8.02 -13.46 5.66
CA ILE A 197 9.23 -14.26 5.93
C ILE A 197 9.93 -13.76 7.20
N TYR A 198 10.13 -12.44 7.35
CA TYR A 198 10.74 -11.87 8.56
C TYR A 198 9.91 -12.17 9.80
N ASN A 199 8.58 -12.03 9.72
CA ASN A 199 7.70 -12.31 10.85
C ASN A 199 7.77 -13.78 11.26
N ASN A 200 7.72 -14.70 10.32
CA ASN A 200 7.78 -16.13 10.60
C ASN A 200 9.16 -16.58 11.08
N ALA A 201 10.22 -16.00 10.54
CA ALA A 201 11.58 -16.23 11.05
C ALA A 201 11.72 -15.76 12.51
N ALA A 202 11.12 -14.62 12.86
CA ALA A 202 11.06 -14.12 14.23
C ALA A 202 10.29 -15.06 15.16
N LEU A 203 9.15 -15.64 14.71
CA LEU A 203 8.41 -16.68 15.45
C LEU A 203 9.27 -17.90 15.75
N GLY A 204 10.09 -18.34 14.81
CA GLY A 204 10.99 -19.49 14.98
C GLY A 204 12.13 -19.27 16.00
N VAL A 205 12.58 -18.02 16.14
CA VAL A 205 13.72 -17.66 17.03
C VAL A 205 13.25 -17.21 18.42
N ALA A 206 12.12 -16.55 18.49
CA ALA A 206 11.62 -15.90 19.71
C ALA A 206 10.80 -16.87 20.56
N ARG A 207 11.48 -17.67 21.41
CA ARG A 207 10.80 -18.65 22.29
C ARG A 207 9.85 -18.05 23.34
N HIS A 208 9.90 -16.74 23.60
CA HIS A 208 9.14 -16.06 24.65
C HIS A 208 8.67 -14.64 24.26
N ALA A 209 8.92 -14.19 23.05
CA ALA A 209 8.46 -12.88 22.59
C ALA A 209 7.08 -13.00 21.94
N ALA A 210 6.22 -12.03 22.18
CA ALA A 210 4.96 -11.90 21.43
C ALA A 210 5.28 -11.53 19.98
N VAL A 211 5.21 -12.49 19.08
CA VAL A 211 5.27 -12.28 17.63
C VAL A 211 3.87 -12.52 17.08
N PRO A 212 3.29 -11.60 16.30
CA PRO A 212 1.92 -11.76 15.84
C PRO A 212 1.79 -12.87 14.80
N ASN A 213 0.73 -13.65 14.89
CA ASN A 213 0.24 -14.39 13.74
C ASN A 213 -0.37 -13.40 12.76
N LEU A 214 0.02 -13.47 11.51
CA LEU A 214 -0.41 -12.54 10.47
C LEU A 214 -1.31 -13.24 9.46
N ARG A 215 -2.30 -12.51 8.99
CA ARG A 215 -2.99 -12.79 7.74
C ARG A 215 -2.75 -11.62 6.80
N CYS A 216 -2.72 -11.87 5.51
CA CYS A 216 -2.36 -10.86 4.52
C CYS A 216 -3.28 -10.93 3.30
N CYS A 217 -3.69 -9.78 2.82
CA CYS A 217 -4.43 -9.65 1.57
C CYS A 217 -3.70 -8.72 0.61
N VAL A 218 -3.65 -9.10 -0.66
CA VAL A 218 -3.09 -8.29 -1.74
C VAL A 218 -4.17 -8.09 -2.80
N SER A 219 -4.45 -6.86 -3.19
CA SER A 219 -5.38 -6.57 -4.27
C SER A 219 -4.91 -5.45 -5.17
N PHE A 220 -5.62 -5.26 -6.29
CA PHE A 220 -5.30 -4.29 -7.33
C PHE A 220 -6.56 -3.52 -7.69
N GLY A 221 -6.50 -2.21 -7.62
CA GLY A 221 -7.67 -1.42 -7.96
C GLY A 221 -7.42 0.07 -7.96
N GLU A 222 -8.51 0.80 -8.18
CA GLU A 222 -8.50 2.24 -8.18
C GLU A 222 -8.68 2.81 -6.76
N HIS A 223 -8.06 3.94 -6.53
CA HIS A 223 -8.19 4.67 -5.28
C HIS A 223 -7.72 6.11 -5.43
N PHE A 224 -8.10 6.92 -4.46
CA PHE A 224 -7.53 8.23 -4.20
C PHE A 224 -6.49 8.12 -3.11
N GLU A 225 -5.39 8.87 -3.26
CA GLU A 225 -4.38 9.07 -2.22
C GLU A 225 -4.39 10.54 -1.81
N TYR A 226 -4.33 10.79 -0.53
CA TYR A 226 -4.20 12.13 0.04
C TYR A 226 -3.28 12.11 1.25
N PHE A 227 -2.80 13.30 1.63
CA PHE A 227 -1.86 13.44 2.74
C PHE A 227 -2.45 14.33 3.82
N GLN A 228 -2.34 13.89 5.05
CA GLN A 228 -2.71 14.66 6.21
C GLN A 228 -1.46 15.28 6.84
N HIS A 229 -1.41 16.61 6.86
CA HIS A 229 -0.33 17.37 7.47
C HIS A 229 -0.68 17.70 8.91
N LYS A 230 0.20 17.33 9.83
CA LYS A 230 0.17 17.87 11.21
C LYS A 230 0.92 19.20 11.21
N THR A 231 0.52 20.10 12.11
CA THR A 231 1.00 21.51 12.12
C THR A 231 2.53 21.65 12.13
N ASP A 232 3.25 20.74 12.78
CA ASP A 232 4.68 20.83 13.02
C ASP A 232 5.50 19.65 12.46
N THR A 233 4.89 18.74 11.70
CA THR A 233 5.60 17.58 11.15
C THR A 233 6.08 17.82 9.72
N ARG A 234 7.33 17.43 9.45
CA ARG A 234 7.90 17.47 8.10
C ARG A 234 7.32 16.40 7.18
N ASP A 235 6.92 15.27 7.77
CA ASP A 235 6.45 14.11 7.02
C ASP A 235 4.92 13.96 7.21
N PRO A 236 4.14 14.29 6.18
CA PRO A 236 2.69 14.10 6.23
C PRO A 236 2.35 12.62 6.15
N GLN A 237 1.28 12.24 6.84
CA GLN A 237 0.76 10.88 6.79
C GLN A 237 -0.06 10.68 5.51
N ALA A 238 0.28 9.64 4.75
CA ALA A 238 -0.45 9.24 3.55
C ALA A 238 -1.66 8.35 3.90
N PHE A 239 -2.74 8.53 3.16
CA PHE A 239 -3.96 7.72 3.25
C PHE A 239 -4.46 7.37 1.87
N ILE A 240 -5.10 6.22 1.75
CA ILE A 240 -5.81 5.80 0.53
C ILE A 240 -7.29 5.56 0.82
N VAL A 241 -8.13 5.91 -0.15
CA VAL A 241 -9.59 5.71 -0.10
C VAL A 241 -10.08 5.30 -1.49
N GLY A 242 -10.81 4.21 -1.56
CA GLY A 242 -11.37 3.72 -2.83
C GLY A 242 -11.87 2.29 -2.71
N ASP A 243 -12.35 1.74 -3.81
CA ASP A 243 -12.93 0.40 -3.86
C ASP A 243 -11.93 -0.68 -3.43
N ILE A 244 -10.63 -0.48 -3.74
CA ILE A 244 -9.58 -1.40 -3.31
C ILE A 244 -9.50 -1.56 -1.78
N THR A 245 -9.72 -0.47 -1.02
CA THR A 245 -9.67 -0.56 0.46
C THR A 245 -10.86 -1.33 1.01
N VAL A 246 -12.03 -1.20 0.38
CA VAL A 246 -13.24 -1.96 0.72
C VAL A 246 -13.04 -3.44 0.37
N GLU A 247 -12.49 -3.73 -0.80
CA GLU A 247 -12.19 -5.09 -1.24
C GLU A 247 -11.21 -5.79 -0.30
N LEU A 248 -10.08 -5.14 0.02
CA LEU A 248 -9.09 -5.69 0.96
C LEU A 248 -9.70 -5.98 2.34
N THR A 249 -10.53 -5.08 2.86
CA THR A 249 -11.21 -5.30 4.16
C THR A 249 -12.13 -6.53 4.10
N ARG A 250 -12.86 -6.70 3.00
CA ARG A 250 -13.73 -7.86 2.80
C ARG A 250 -12.94 -9.17 2.66
N MET A 251 -11.85 -9.15 1.90
CA MET A 251 -10.93 -10.28 1.79
C MET A 251 -10.36 -10.64 3.16
N MET A 252 -9.93 -9.64 3.92
CA MET A 252 -9.36 -9.82 5.26
C MET A 252 -10.36 -10.46 6.23
N SER A 253 -11.64 -10.10 6.14
CA SER A 253 -12.69 -10.71 6.98
C SER A 253 -12.89 -12.21 6.71
N GLY A 254 -12.52 -12.68 5.51
CA GLY A 254 -12.58 -14.11 5.14
C GLY A 254 -11.24 -14.84 5.24
N ALA A 255 -10.15 -14.13 5.58
CA ALA A 255 -8.84 -14.75 5.70
C ALA A 255 -8.67 -15.42 7.08
N VAL A 256 -8.01 -16.56 7.09
CA VAL A 256 -7.61 -17.27 8.32
C VAL A 256 -6.15 -16.98 8.67
N ASP A 257 -5.73 -17.42 9.86
CA ASP A 257 -4.37 -17.23 10.35
C ASP A 257 -3.33 -17.75 9.34
N ASN A 258 -2.25 -16.99 9.18
CA ASN A 258 -1.15 -17.32 8.28
C ASN A 258 -1.55 -17.45 6.80
N GLN A 259 -2.73 -16.98 6.41
CA GLN A 259 -3.21 -17.03 5.04
C GLN A 259 -2.84 -15.77 4.27
N ILE A 260 -2.46 -15.95 3.00
CA ILE A 260 -2.27 -14.88 2.02
C ILE A 260 -3.36 -15.01 0.96
N LEU A 261 -4.19 -13.99 0.82
CA LEU A 261 -5.20 -13.90 -0.24
C LEU A 261 -4.77 -12.87 -1.29
N ILE A 262 -4.97 -13.21 -2.56
CA ILE A 262 -4.75 -12.29 -3.68
C ILE A 262 -6.07 -12.10 -4.41
N GLY A 263 -6.49 -10.84 -4.58
CA GLY A 263 -7.68 -10.49 -5.33
C GLY A 263 -7.56 -10.85 -6.81
N SER A 264 -8.65 -11.31 -7.40
CA SER A 264 -8.73 -11.55 -8.83
C SER A 264 -8.69 -10.23 -9.58
N HIS A 265 -7.78 -10.10 -10.52
CA HIS A 265 -7.67 -8.91 -11.35
C HIS A 265 -7.34 -9.24 -12.80
N LYS A 266 -7.66 -8.29 -13.68
CA LYS A 266 -7.32 -8.38 -15.08
C LYS A 266 -7.11 -6.99 -15.66
N ARG A 267 -5.89 -6.68 -16.11
CA ARG A 267 -5.61 -5.38 -16.74
C ARG A 267 -4.80 -5.53 -18.02
N ARG A 268 -4.83 -4.50 -18.86
CA ARG A 268 -3.88 -4.37 -19.97
C ARG A 268 -2.59 -3.75 -19.46
N GLY A 269 -1.48 -4.47 -19.58
CA GLY A 269 -0.15 -3.95 -19.30
C GLY A 269 0.34 -3.01 -20.40
N GLU A 270 1.53 -2.42 -20.19
CA GLU A 270 2.11 -1.38 -21.04
C GLU A 270 2.28 -1.78 -22.51
N LYS A 271 2.43 -3.06 -22.83
CA LYS A 271 2.57 -3.60 -24.20
C LYS A 271 1.27 -4.20 -24.73
N GLY A 272 0.11 -3.81 -24.18
CA GLY A 272 -1.20 -4.33 -24.59
C GLY A 272 -1.48 -5.78 -24.16
N ARG A 273 -0.56 -6.44 -23.47
CA ARG A 273 -0.74 -7.80 -22.94
C ARG A 273 -1.62 -7.76 -21.71
N VAL A 274 -2.56 -8.69 -21.62
CA VAL A 274 -3.38 -8.85 -20.44
C VAL A 274 -2.54 -9.46 -19.32
N VAL A 275 -2.58 -8.84 -18.14
CA VAL A 275 -2.00 -9.36 -16.89
C VAL A 275 -3.17 -9.63 -15.96
N ASP A 276 -3.42 -10.90 -15.70
CA ASP A 276 -4.35 -11.43 -14.71
C ASP A 276 -3.57 -11.90 -13.47
N THR A 277 -4.27 -12.29 -12.43
CA THR A 277 -3.67 -12.73 -11.14
C THR A 277 -2.65 -13.85 -11.32
N PRO A 278 -2.92 -14.96 -12.04
CA PRO A 278 -1.93 -16.02 -12.25
C PRO A 278 -0.67 -15.52 -12.97
N ARG A 279 -0.86 -14.68 -13.97
CA ARG A 279 0.26 -14.11 -14.71
C ARG A 279 1.04 -13.12 -13.89
N PHE A 280 0.38 -12.33 -13.02
CA PHE A 280 1.07 -11.42 -12.12
C PHE A 280 1.95 -12.19 -11.13
N VAL A 281 1.44 -13.24 -10.48
CA VAL A 281 2.22 -14.07 -9.54
C VAL A 281 3.44 -14.67 -10.23
N LYS A 282 3.28 -15.16 -11.47
CA LYS A 282 4.41 -15.66 -12.28
C LYS A 282 5.43 -14.56 -12.60
N LEU A 283 4.99 -13.34 -12.90
CA LEU A 283 5.88 -12.20 -13.12
C LEU A 283 6.58 -11.77 -11.82
N ALA A 284 5.87 -11.83 -10.70
CA ALA A 284 6.39 -11.46 -9.40
C ALA A 284 7.47 -12.42 -8.89
N GLN A 285 7.56 -13.64 -9.42
CA GLN A 285 8.65 -14.58 -9.12
C GLN A 285 10.03 -13.93 -9.34
N SER A 286 10.17 -13.10 -10.35
CA SER A 286 11.42 -12.37 -10.60
C SER A 286 11.86 -11.45 -9.46
N GLY A 287 10.92 -10.94 -8.67
CA GLY A 287 11.21 -10.19 -7.44
C GLY A 287 11.62 -11.12 -6.29
N LEU A 288 10.93 -12.25 -6.14
CA LEU A 288 11.23 -13.24 -5.12
C LEU A 288 12.60 -13.89 -5.32
N ASP A 289 13.00 -14.17 -6.55
CA ASP A 289 14.31 -14.74 -6.89
C ASP A 289 15.47 -13.87 -6.39
N ARG A 290 15.27 -12.55 -6.29
CA ARG A 290 16.26 -11.61 -5.76
C ARG A 290 16.47 -11.72 -4.24
N LEU A 291 15.55 -12.37 -3.52
CA LEU A 291 15.68 -12.59 -2.08
C LEU A 291 16.67 -13.70 -1.73
N THR A 292 17.06 -14.53 -2.70
CA THR A 292 18.02 -15.62 -2.50
C THR A 292 19.35 -15.09 -1.94
N GLY A 293 19.84 -15.72 -0.90
CA GLY A 293 21.08 -15.33 -0.20
C GLY A 293 20.89 -14.25 0.86
N MET A 294 19.68 -13.69 1.03
CA MET A 294 19.42 -12.64 2.01
C MET A 294 19.43 -13.18 3.44
N GLN A 295 20.07 -12.45 4.35
CA GLN A 295 20.06 -12.77 5.78
C GLN A 295 18.72 -12.40 6.41
N ILE A 296 18.16 -13.32 7.18
CA ILE A 296 16.95 -13.17 7.98
C ILE A 296 17.23 -13.62 9.43
N PRO A 297 16.36 -13.30 10.41
CA PRO A 297 16.51 -13.86 11.75
C PRO A 297 16.58 -15.39 11.71
N GLY A 298 17.61 -15.95 12.33
CA GLY A 298 17.81 -17.40 12.42
C GLY A 298 18.42 -18.09 11.20
N GLY A 299 18.69 -17.38 10.09
CA GLY A 299 19.25 -18.05 8.91
C GLY A 299 19.41 -17.17 7.69
N LYS A 300 19.40 -17.81 6.54
CA LYS A 300 19.55 -17.20 5.22
C LYS A 300 18.56 -17.81 4.23
N ILE A 301 17.99 -16.98 3.38
CA ILE A 301 17.05 -17.43 2.35
C ILE A 301 17.82 -18.20 1.27
N GLY A 302 17.53 -19.49 1.11
CA GLY A 302 18.07 -20.33 0.03
C GLY A 302 17.32 -20.12 -1.29
N GLY A 303 16.01 -19.88 -1.22
CA GLY A 303 15.15 -19.52 -2.36
C GLY A 303 13.73 -19.26 -1.89
N VAL A 304 12.97 -18.51 -2.69
CA VAL A 304 11.56 -18.20 -2.43
C VAL A 304 10.77 -18.44 -3.71
N SER A 305 9.68 -19.17 -3.62
CA SER A 305 8.74 -19.33 -4.71
C SER A 305 7.30 -19.03 -4.26
N GLY A 306 6.56 -18.30 -5.09
CA GLY A 306 5.15 -18.01 -4.86
C GLY A 306 4.27 -18.66 -5.92
N TYR A 307 3.19 -19.31 -5.51
CA TYR A 307 2.24 -19.93 -6.43
C TYR A 307 0.81 -19.88 -5.88
N LEU A 308 -0.15 -19.98 -6.79
CA LEU A 308 -1.56 -20.00 -6.43
C LEU A 308 -2.00 -21.42 -6.09
N THR A 309 -2.73 -21.57 -4.99
CA THR A 309 -3.24 -22.89 -4.51
C THR A 309 -4.66 -23.19 -4.95
N GLY A 310 -5.36 -22.22 -5.55
CA GLY A 310 -6.71 -22.37 -6.05
C GLY A 310 -7.55 -21.12 -5.89
N GLU A 311 -8.75 -21.18 -6.47
CA GLU A 311 -9.76 -20.14 -6.36
C GLU A 311 -10.55 -20.34 -5.06
N ARG A 312 -10.69 -19.28 -4.28
CA ARG A 312 -11.61 -19.26 -3.14
C ARG A 312 -12.81 -18.41 -3.50
N ALA A 313 -14.00 -19.01 -3.49
CA ALA A 313 -15.23 -18.25 -3.58
C ALA A 313 -15.36 -17.35 -2.35
N VAL A 314 -15.55 -16.06 -2.57
CA VAL A 314 -15.91 -15.13 -1.49
C VAL A 314 -17.36 -15.37 -1.16
N ASP A 315 -17.64 -15.64 0.12
CA ASP A 315 -19.00 -15.90 0.58
C ASP A 315 -19.90 -14.70 0.29
N ASP A 316 -21.00 -14.92 -0.43
CA ASP A 316 -21.96 -13.88 -0.84
C ASP A 316 -22.67 -13.21 0.34
N ALA A 317 -22.57 -13.77 1.54
CA ALA A 317 -23.19 -13.24 2.76
C ALA A 317 -22.81 -11.77 3.07
N PHE A 318 -21.69 -11.29 2.55
CA PHE A 318 -21.23 -9.90 2.71
C PHE A 318 -21.61 -8.96 1.57
N ALA A 319 -22.21 -9.48 0.50
CA ALA A 319 -22.66 -8.67 -0.62
C ALA A 319 -24.08 -8.18 -0.36
N GLY A 320 -24.32 -7.21 0.46
CA GLY A 320 -25.66 -6.65 0.69
C GLY A 320 -26.55 -6.59 -0.56
N GLY A 321 -27.12 -7.71 -0.95
CA GLY A 321 -28.24 -7.93 -1.86
C GLY A 321 -28.23 -7.37 -3.28
N THR A 322 -27.20 -6.62 -3.74
CA THR A 322 -27.29 -5.87 -5.01
C THR A 322 -26.02 -5.82 -5.85
N HIS A 323 -24.95 -6.52 -5.51
CA HIS A 323 -23.70 -6.45 -6.30
C HIS A 323 -23.35 -7.78 -6.92
N GLU A 324 -23.25 -7.73 -8.25
CA GLU A 324 -22.77 -8.83 -9.07
C GLU A 324 -21.39 -9.33 -8.62
N LEU A 325 -21.23 -10.64 -8.79
CA LEU A 325 -20.02 -11.47 -8.76
C LEU A 325 -18.75 -10.72 -8.33
N ARG A 326 -18.36 -10.96 -7.11
CA ARG A 326 -17.07 -10.52 -6.63
C ARG A 326 -15.97 -11.32 -7.26
N PRO A 327 -14.84 -10.66 -7.49
CA PRO A 327 -13.68 -11.37 -7.98
C PRO A 327 -13.34 -12.52 -7.03
N ALA A 328 -13.04 -13.66 -7.61
CA ALA A 328 -12.50 -14.79 -6.86
C ALA A 328 -11.19 -14.39 -6.19
N CYS A 329 -10.99 -14.86 -4.96
CA CYS A 329 -9.73 -14.72 -4.26
C CYS A 329 -8.93 -16.01 -4.43
N PHE A 330 -7.61 -15.85 -4.62
CA PHE A 330 -6.69 -16.96 -4.73
C PHE A 330 -5.85 -17.06 -3.46
N ASN A 331 -5.68 -18.25 -2.95
CA ASN A 331 -4.68 -18.52 -1.94
C ASN A 331 -3.31 -18.56 -2.60
N ALA A 332 -2.34 -17.86 -2.04
CA ALA A 332 -0.95 -17.95 -2.45
C ALA A 332 -0.18 -18.74 -1.40
N LYS A 333 0.65 -19.69 -1.86
CA LYS A 333 1.64 -20.37 -1.03
C LYS A 333 3.01 -19.80 -1.30
N LEU A 334 3.82 -19.73 -0.25
CA LEU A 334 5.17 -19.26 -0.29
C LEU A 334 6.09 -20.36 0.23
N ASP A 335 6.88 -20.96 -0.66
CA ASP A 335 7.90 -21.93 -0.30
C ASP A 335 9.24 -21.21 -0.16
N VAL A 336 9.85 -21.32 1.01
CA VAL A 336 11.20 -20.81 1.28
C VAL A 336 12.11 -22.02 1.51
N THR A 337 13.24 -22.04 0.80
CA THR A 337 14.28 -23.05 1.01
C THR A 337 15.46 -22.45 1.74
N ASP A 338 16.00 -23.14 2.69
CA ASP A 338 17.28 -22.82 3.33
C ASP A 338 18.49 -23.27 2.49
N GLU A 339 19.70 -22.96 2.93
CA GLU A 339 20.93 -23.37 2.25
C GLU A 339 21.17 -24.89 2.28
N SER A 340 20.48 -25.64 3.15
CA SER A 340 20.55 -27.11 3.25
C SER A 340 19.60 -27.79 2.26
N GLY A 341 18.76 -27.02 1.55
CA GLY A 341 17.74 -27.55 0.65
C GLY A 341 16.49 -28.05 1.37
N SER A 342 16.37 -27.79 2.67
CA SER A 342 15.14 -28.01 3.43
C SER A 342 14.09 -26.98 2.97
N LYS A 343 12.90 -27.45 2.67
CA LYS A 343 11.78 -26.57 2.33
C LYS A 343 11.00 -26.24 3.58
N ASP A 344 11.16 -25.03 4.09
CA ASP A 344 10.26 -24.48 5.09
C ASP A 344 9.10 -23.78 4.40
N GLN A 345 7.89 -24.29 4.59
CA GLN A 345 6.69 -23.60 4.15
C GLN A 345 6.44 -22.43 5.09
N ILE A 346 6.76 -21.23 4.63
CA ILE A 346 6.50 -20.00 5.36
C ILE A 346 5.25 -19.33 4.78
N GLY A 347 4.23 -19.28 5.58
CA GLY A 347 2.96 -18.62 5.24
C GLY A 347 2.04 -19.45 4.37
N CYS A 348 0.77 -19.34 4.57
CA CYS A 348 -0.29 -20.19 4.01
C CYS A 348 0.01 -21.68 4.15
N LEU A 349 0.08 -22.08 5.37
CA LEU A 349 0.13 -23.49 5.72
C LEU A 349 -1.19 -24.16 5.40
N ASP A 350 -1.26 -24.78 4.22
CA ASP A 350 -2.28 -25.77 3.91
C ASP A 350 -1.83 -27.18 4.34
N SER A 351 -0.78 -27.28 5.16
CA SER A 351 -0.33 -28.58 5.64
C SER A 351 -1.23 -29.19 6.69
N ASP A 352 -2.18 -28.40 7.29
CA ASP A 352 -3.05 -28.87 8.36
C ASP A 352 -4.51 -28.39 8.23
N LEU A 353 -4.97 -28.07 7.03
CA LEU A 353 -6.40 -27.79 6.83
C LEU A 353 -7.28 -29.02 7.14
N GLU A 354 -6.77 -30.24 7.03
CA GLU A 354 -7.49 -31.42 7.50
C GLU A 354 -7.55 -31.50 9.03
N GLY A 355 -6.52 -31.04 9.76
CA GLY A 355 -6.53 -30.97 11.22
C GLY A 355 -7.34 -29.83 11.78
N PHE A 356 -7.28 -28.64 11.13
CA PHE A 356 -8.03 -27.45 11.59
C PHE A 356 -9.51 -27.49 11.26
N SER A 357 -9.91 -28.10 10.16
CA SER A 357 -11.34 -28.30 9.87
C SER A 357 -11.98 -29.28 10.85
N ALA A 358 -11.25 -30.26 11.35
CA ALA A 358 -11.70 -31.16 12.39
C ALA A 358 -11.85 -30.45 13.74
N LEU A 359 -10.89 -29.62 14.16
CA LEU A 359 -10.95 -28.84 15.39
C LEU A 359 -12.05 -27.76 15.37
N ALA A 360 -12.26 -27.09 14.23
CA ALA A 360 -13.33 -26.11 14.09
C ALA A 360 -14.73 -26.76 14.09
N SER A 361 -14.86 -28.01 13.58
CA SER A 361 -16.10 -28.73 13.61
C SER A 361 -16.40 -29.33 15.01
N GLU A 362 -15.41 -29.67 15.80
CA GLU A 362 -15.58 -30.12 17.19
C GLU A 362 -16.00 -29.01 18.15
N THR A 363 -15.41 -27.80 18.03
CA THR A 363 -15.78 -26.66 18.87
C THR A 363 -17.15 -26.07 18.56
N VAL A 364 -17.62 -26.11 17.32
CA VAL A 364 -18.98 -25.68 16.95
C VAL A 364 -20.01 -26.76 17.32
N GLY A 365 -19.61 -28.03 17.40
CA GLY A 365 -20.51 -29.16 17.78
C GLY A 365 -20.86 -29.21 19.27
N GLU A 366 -19.99 -28.69 20.15
CA GLU A 366 -20.26 -28.74 21.61
C GLU A 366 -21.07 -27.54 22.12
N GLU A 367 -20.92 -26.33 21.53
CA GLU A 367 -21.71 -25.17 21.96
C GLU A 367 -23.18 -25.22 21.52
N SER A 368 -23.52 -25.99 20.50
CA SER A 368 -24.91 -26.09 20.04
C SER A 368 -25.75 -27.16 20.77
N LYS A 369 -25.14 -28.01 21.60
CA LYS A 369 -25.86 -29.07 22.35
C LYS A 369 -26.23 -28.69 23.77
N THR A 370 -25.80 -27.56 24.30
CA THR A 370 -26.03 -27.17 25.71
C THR A 370 -27.14 -26.13 25.91
N LYS A 371 -27.91 -25.78 24.88
CA LYS A 371 -28.97 -24.76 25.00
C LYS A 371 -30.39 -25.17 24.56
N ILE A 372 -30.67 -26.46 24.48
CA ILE A 372 -32.06 -26.90 24.28
C ILE A 372 -32.34 -28.02 25.30
N ASP A 373 -32.66 -27.62 26.53
CA ASP A 373 -33.55 -28.35 27.44
C ASP A 373 -33.63 -27.57 28.77
N GLN A 374 -34.52 -26.60 28.83
CA GLN A 374 -35.23 -26.26 30.06
C GLN A 374 -36.69 -25.95 29.71
N PRO A 375 -37.66 -26.66 30.27
CA PRO A 375 -39.06 -26.38 30.08
C PRO A 375 -39.46 -25.14 30.87
N VAL A 376 -40.20 -24.26 30.22
CA VAL A 376 -40.92 -23.16 30.87
C VAL A 376 -42.17 -23.77 31.50
N ASP A 377 -42.20 -23.89 32.81
CA ASP A 377 -43.40 -24.12 33.56
C ASP A 377 -43.67 -22.97 34.54
N ALA A 378 -44.98 -22.51 34.45
CA ALA A 378 -45.77 -21.65 35.32
C ALA A 378 -45.48 -20.16 35.38
#